data_1254782915659c424a4fef9ab45d2a07
#
_entry.id   1254782915659c424a4fef9ab45d2a07
#
_cell.length_a   1.000
_cell.length_b   1.000
_cell.length_c   1.000
_cell.angle_alpha   90.00
_cell.angle_beta   90.00
_cell.angle_gamma   90.00
#
_symmetry.space_group_name_H-M   'P 1'
#
loop_
_entity.id
_entity.type
_entity.pdbx_description
1 polymer ?
#
loop_
_entity_poly.entity_id
_entity_poly.type
_entity_poly.pdbx_seq_one_letter_code
_entity_poly.pdbx_strand_id
1 'polypeptide(L)'
;QPHMRRTQSRESMSQRLSRVREAAKQRKKERFTALFHLLTVEALEAAFLSLSRKAAAGVDGIRWMDYAGNMKNNITDLHRRLHQGSYRAQPGRRHYIPKADGKQRPLGIASLEDKIVQYALVKILNAVYENDFMGFSYGFRPGRSQHDALDALATGLVRTNVNWVLDADISQFFDRVSHEWLIRFTEHRIGDRRVIRLIRKWLTAGTSEEGQWRATEEGTPQGAV
;
A
#
# COMPACT_ATOMS: atom_id res chain seq x y z
N GLN A 1 -44.25 8.44 -25.36
CA GLN A 1 -42.79 8.36 -25.66
C GLN A 1 -42.12 7.55 -24.54
N PRO A 2 -41.40 6.45 -24.82
CA PRO A 2 -40.73 5.68 -23.77
C PRO A 2 -39.43 6.44 -23.35
N HIS A 3 -39.33 6.74 -22.07
CA HIS A 3 -38.10 7.20 -21.45
C HIS A 3 -37.01 6.12 -21.62
N MET A 4 -36.07 6.34 -22.52
CA MET A 4 -34.82 5.60 -22.60
C MET A 4 -34.03 5.83 -21.31
N ARG A 5 -34.09 4.90 -20.36
CA ARG A 5 -33.15 4.83 -19.24
C ARG A 5 -31.75 4.59 -19.84
N ARG A 6 -30.92 5.63 -19.81
CA ARG A 6 -29.51 5.54 -20.12
C ARG A 6 -28.91 4.53 -19.14
N THR A 7 -28.65 3.31 -19.61
CA THR A 7 -27.84 2.30 -18.92
C THR A 7 -26.43 2.89 -18.84
N GLN A 8 -26.10 3.53 -17.74
CA GLN A 8 -24.70 3.87 -17.47
C GLN A 8 -23.98 2.54 -17.34
N SER A 9 -23.20 2.19 -18.35
CA SER A 9 -22.24 1.08 -18.32
C SER A 9 -21.39 1.27 -17.07
N ARG A 10 -21.46 0.34 -16.11
CA ARG A 10 -20.69 0.38 -14.88
C ARG A 10 -19.21 0.21 -15.26
N GLU A 11 -18.49 1.30 -15.25
CA GLU A 11 -17.09 1.32 -15.61
C GLU A 11 -16.28 0.44 -14.64
N SER A 12 -15.47 -0.46 -15.18
CA SER A 12 -14.67 -1.38 -14.37
C SER A 12 -13.59 -0.64 -13.57
N MET A 13 -13.15 -1.20 -12.44
CA MET A 13 -12.05 -0.65 -11.64
C MET A 13 -10.78 -0.46 -12.47
N SER A 14 -10.47 -1.37 -13.38
CA SER A 14 -9.32 -1.27 -14.28
C SER A 14 -9.42 -0.02 -15.18
N GLN A 15 -10.59 0.29 -15.74
CA GLN A 15 -10.79 1.49 -16.56
C GLN A 15 -10.63 2.77 -15.74
N ARG A 16 -11.15 2.80 -14.51
CA ARG A 16 -10.98 3.94 -13.60
C ARG A 16 -9.50 4.18 -13.25
N LEU A 17 -8.77 3.13 -12.92
CA LEU A 17 -7.32 3.22 -12.63
C LEU A 17 -6.52 3.62 -13.88
N SER A 18 -6.90 3.16 -15.08
CA SER A 18 -6.27 3.58 -16.32
C SER A 18 -6.45 5.08 -16.58
N ARG A 19 -7.62 5.65 -16.27
CA ARG A 19 -7.82 7.11 -16.37
C ARG A 19 -6.97 7.89 -15.38
N VAL A 20 -6.86 7.39 -14.13
CA VAL A 20 -5.96 8.02 -13.14
C VAL A 20 -4.52 7.99 -13.63
N ARG A 21 -4.06 6.84 -14.17
CA ARG A 21 -2.70 6.68 -14.71
C ARG A 21 -2.44 7.64 -15.88
N GLU A 22 -3.37 7.74 -16.80
CA GLU A 22 -3.22 8.66 -17.93
C GLU A 22 -3.18 10.12 -17.48
N ALA A 23 -4.07 10.52 -16.55
CA ALA A 23 -4.05 11.84 -15.96
C ALA A 23 -2.74 12.13 -15.22
N ALA A 24 -2.19 11.15 -14.48
CA ALA A 24 -0.92 11.28 -13.77
C ALA A 24 0.26 11.47 -14.73
N LYS A 25 0.26 10.75 -15.86
CA LYS A 25 1.26 10.86 -16.92
C LYS A 25 1.26 12.25 -17.57
N GLN A 26 0.06 12.78 -17.88
CA GLN A 26 -0.10 14.07 -18.53
C GLN A 26 0.15 15.25 -17.57
N ARG A 27 -0.20 15.10 -16.30
CA ARG A 27 -0.24 16.18 -15.30
C ARG A 27 0.72 15.93 -14.14
N LYS A 28 2.00 15.89 -14.44
CA LYS A 28 3.07 15.52 -13.48
C LYS A 28 3.16 16.37 -12.21
N LYS A 29 2.66 17.62 -12.24
CA LYS A 29 2.70 18.54 -11.09
C LYS A 29 1.34 18.66 -10.39
N GLU A 30 0.30 18.00 -10.89
CA GLU A 30 -1.05 18.13 -10.34
C GLU A 30 -1.25 17.21 -9.13
N ARG A 31 -1.99 17.70 -8.14
CA ARG A 31 -2.40 16.95 -6.96
C ARG A 31 -3.76 16.30 -7.19
N PHE A 32 -3.86 15.01 -6.91
CA PHE A 32 -5.11 14.25 -7.04
C PHE A 32 -5.97 14.41 -5.79
N THR A 33 -7.09 15.10 -5.90
CA THR A 33 -7.99 15.44 -4.78
C THR A 33 -9.17 14.49 -4.61
N ALA A 34 -9.42 13.61 -5.57
CA ALA A 34 -10.57 12.71 -5.60
C ALA A 34 -10.14 11.27 -5.95
N LEU A 35 -9.59 10.55 -4.97
CA LEU A 35 -9.13 9.16 -5.12
C LEU A 35 -9.89 8.19 -4.20
N PHE A 36 -10.37 8.66 -3.06
CA PHE A 36 -10.99 7.82 -2.04
C PHE A 36 -12.25 7.09 -2.53
N HIS A 37 -13.00 7.68 -3.46
CA HIS A 37 -14.18 7.06 -4.06
C HIS A 37 -13.85 5.79 -4.88
N LEU A 38 -12.58 5.58 -5.22
CA LEU A 38 -12.11 4.37 -5.91
C LEU A 38 -11.97 3.16 -4.95
N LEU A 39 -12.01 3.37 -3.64
CA LEU A 39 -12.13 2.29 -2.66
C LEU A 39 -13.58 1.78 -2.63
N THR A 40 -13.98 1.11 -3.70
CA THR A 40 -15.32 0.52 -3.85
C THR A 40 -15.39 -0.87 -3.25
N VAL A 41 -16.60 -1.42 -3.10
CA VAL A 41 -16.80 -2.82 -2.66
C VAL A 41 -16.03 -3.77 -3.57
N GLU A 42 -16.12 -3.58 -4.89
CA GLU A 42 -15.43 -4.42 -5.87
C GLU A 42 -13.90 -4.31 -5.76
N ALA A 43 -13.37 -3.11 -5.44
CA ALA A 43 -11.93 -2.92 -5.21
C ALA A 43 -11.44 -3.65 -3.96
N LEU A 44 -12.23 -3.62 -2.87
CA LEU A 44 -11.92 -4.31 -1.63
C LEU A 44 -12.05 -5.84 -1.77
N GLU A 45 -13.06 -6.34 -2.50
CA GLU A 45 -13.20 -7.76 -2.83
C GLU A 45 -12.00 -8.27 -3.64
N ALA A 46 -11.62 -7.54 -4.68
CA ALA A 46 -10.45 -7.88 -5.49
C ALA A 46 -9.15 -7.86 -4.67
N ALA A 47 -9.02 -6.90 -3.75
CA ALA A 47 -7.90 -6.85 -2.82
C ALA A 47 -7.87 -8.07 -1.90
N PHE A 48 -8.99 -8.43 -1.27
CA PHE A 48 -9.09 -9.62 -0.43
C PHE A 48 -8.69 -10.90 -1.17
N LEU A 49 -9.21 -11.10 -2.39
CA LEU A 49 -8.90 -12.27 -3.20
C LEU A 49 -7.43 -12.33 -3.65
N SER A 50 -6.74 -11.19 -3.70
CA SER A 50 -5.33 -11.09 -4.05
C SER A 50 -4.39 -11.39 -2.87
N LEU A 51 -4.90 -11.38 -1.62
CA LEU A 51 -4.08 -11.67 -0.44
C LEU A 51 -3.77 -13.15 -0.33
N SER A 52 -2.61 -13.47 0.23
CA SER A 52 -2.21 -14.85 0.50
C SER A 52 -3.14 -15.51 1.52
N ARG A 53 -3.73 -16.65 1.17
CA ARG A 53 -4.58 -17.46 2.06
C ARG A 53 -3.83 -18.00 3.28
N LYS A 54 -2.49 -18.09 3.20
CA LYS A 54 -1.60 -18.59 4.26
C LYS A 54 -1.00 -17.47 5.10
N ALA A 55 -1.34 -16.20 4.82
CA ALA A 55 -0.78 -15.07 5.56
C ALA A 55 -1.14 -15.15 7.05
N ALA A 56 -0.20 -14.76 7.90
CA ALA A 56 -0.40 -14.71 9.34
C ALA A 56 -1.52 -13.71 9.71
N ALA A 57 -2.32 -14.05 10.73
CA ALA A 57 -3.32 -13.17 11.29
C ALA A 57 -2.70 -11.99 12.03
N GLY A 58 -3.39 -10.86 12.04
CA GLY A 58 -3.04 -9.69 12.86
C GLY A 58 -3.34 -9.89 14.36
N VAL A 59 -3.54 -8.77 15.07
CA VAL A 59 -3.90 -8.77 16.50
C VAL A 59 -5.29 -9.32 16.78
N ASP A 60 -6.18 -9.24 15.80
CA ASP A 60 -7.56 -9.73 15.85
C ASP A 60 -7.68 -11.26 15.69
N GLY A 61 -6.60 -11.94 15.35
CA GLY A 61 -6.57 -13.38 15.12
C GLY A 61 -7.31 -13.84 13.85
N ILE A 62 -7.91 -12.92 13.08
CA ILE A 62 -8.73 -13.26 11.91
C ILE A 62 -7.83 -13.70 10.74
N ARG A 63 -8.10 -14.91 10.22
CA ARG A 63 -7.43 -15.47 9.06
C ARG A 63 -8.26 -15.32 7.79
N TRP A 64 -7.62 -15.48 6.65
CA TRP A 64 -8.27 -15.40 5.35
C TRP A 64 -9.51 -16.31 5.23
N MET A 65 -9.42 -17.57 5.70
CA MET A 65 -10.52 -18.53 5.62
C MET A 65 -11.71 -18.14 6.49
N ASP A 66 -11.46 -17.57 7.68
CA ASP A 66 -12.51 -17.11 8.60
C ASP A 66 -13.31 -15.97 7.98
N TYR A 67 -12.60 -15.03 7.36
CA TYR A 67 -13.21 -13.88 6.68
C TYR A 67 -13.97 -14.29 5.41
N ALA A 68 -13.45 -15.28 4.67
CA ALA A 68 -14.04 -15.79 3.43
C ALA A 68 -15.45 -16.36 3.64
N GLY A 69 -15.74 -16.97 4.78
CA GLY A 69 -17.05 -17.55 5.11
C GLY A 69 -18.21 -16.55 5.02
N ASN A 70 -17.97 -15.26 5.27
CA ASN A 70 -18.96 -14.19 5.17
C ASN A 70 -18.43 -12.97 4.39
N MET A 71 -17.61 -13.21 3.38
CA MET A 71 -16.85 -12.18 2.64
C MET A 71 -17.71 -11.01 2.21
N LYS A 72 -18.86 -11.25 1.57
CA LYS A 72 -19.71 -10.18 1.03
C LYS A 72 -20.18 -9.21 2.09
N ASN A 73 -20.66 -9.72 3.23
CA ASN A 73 -21.13 -8.87 4.33
C ASN A 73 -19.96 -8.14 4.98
N ASN A 74 -18.84 -8.85 5.22
CA ASN A 74 -17.64 -8.27 5.83
C ASN A 74 -17.07 -7.13 4.97
N ILE A 75 -16.95 -7.32 3.65
CA ILE A 75 -16.46 -6.28 2.73
C ILE A 75 -17.45 -5.12 2.64
N THR A 76 -18.75 -5.38 2.59
CA THR A 76 -19.77 -4.34 2.55
C THR A 76 -19.73 -3.49 3.83
N ASP A 77 -19.58 -4.12 4.99
CA ASP A 77 -19.43 -3.41 6.27
C ASP A 77 -18.11 -2.61 6.32
N LEU A 78 -17.01 -3.21 5.91
CA LEU A 78 -15.72 -2.51 5.81
C LEU A 78 -15.81 -1.27 4.92
N HIS A 79 -16.42 -1.41 3.73
CA HIS A 79 -16.67 -0.29 2.82
C HIS A 79 -17.50 0.80 3.49
N ARG A 80 -18.61 0.43 4.16
CA ARG A 80 -19.46 1.36 4.90
C ARG A 80 -18.67 2.12 5.96
N ARG A 81 -17.89 1.41 6.79
CA ARG A 81 -17.04 2.03 7.85
C ARG A 81 -15.98 2.98 7.28
N LEU A 82 -15.37 2.64 6.15
CA LEU A 82 -14.41 3.50 5.46
C LEU A 82 -15.08 4.81 5.01
N HIS A 83 -16.23 4.72 4.33
CA HIS A 83 -16.90 5.88 3.77
C HIS A 83 -17.60 6.76 4.81
N GLN A 84 -18.04 6.18 5.92
CA GLN A 84 -18.58 6.91 7.08
C GLN A 84 -17.48 7.47 8.01
N GLY A 85 -16.20 7.11 7.80
CA GLY A 85 -15.10 7.57 8.63
C GLY A 85 -14.93 6.81 9.96
N SER A 86 -15.77 5.81 10.23
CA SER A 86 -15.73 5.00 11.46
C SER A 86 -14.72 3.86 11.43
N TYR A 87 -14.07 3.61 10.28
CA TYR A 87 -12.97 2.64 10.18
C TYR A 87 -11.83 3.00 11.14
N ARG A 88 -11.31 2.00 11.86
CA ARG A 88 -10.16 2.12 12.76
C ARG A 88 -9.08 1.15 12.34
N ALA A 89 -7.88 1.66 12.11
CA ALA A 89 -6.70 0.83 11.88
C ALA A 89 -6.34 0.08 13.19
N GLN A 90 -5.95 -1.18 13.05
CA GLN A 90 -5.52 -2.00 14.17
C GLN A 90 -4.00 -1.91 14.35
N PRO A 91 -3.47 -2.05 15.58
CA PRO A 91 -2.03 -2.10 15.78
C PRO A 91 -1.41 -3.31 15.05
N GLY A 92 -0.20 -3.12 14.53
CA GLY A 92 0.55 -4.22 13.91
C GLY A 92 0.99 -5.24 14.96
N ARG A 93 0.68 -6.53 14.78
CA ARG A 93 1.17 -7.58 15.68
C ARG A 93 2.66 -7.79 15.45
N ARG A 94 3.48 -7.57 16.48
CA ARG A 94 4.94 -7.74 16.41
C ARG A 94 5.30 -9.22 16.30
N HIS A 95 6.18 -9.52 15.36
CA HIS A 95 6.78 -10.84 15.20
C HIS A 95 8.24 -10.68 14.81
N TYR A 96 9.12 -11.53 15.34
CA TYR A 96 10.55 -11.45 15.08
C TYR A 96 11.02 -12.59 14.18
N ILE A 97 11.82 -12.25 13.16
CA ILE A 97 12.46 -13.23 12.28
C ILE A 97 13.98 -13.14 12.46
N PRO A 98 14.68 -14.28 12.66
CA PRO A 98 16.13 -14.29 12.77
C PRO A 98 16.77 -13.84 11.44
N LYS A 99 17.82 -13.02 11.53
CA LYS A 99 18.70 -12.67 10.43
C LYS A 99 19.91 -13.59 10.38
N ALA A 100 20.62 -13.63 9.24
CA ALA A 100 21.84 -14.41 9.08
C ALA A 100 22.97 -13.96 10.03
N ASP A 101 22.96 -12.70 10.47
CA ASP A 101 23.91 -12.09 11.41
C ASP A 101 23.58 -12.37 12.89
N GLY A 102 22.60 -13.24 13.18
CA GLY A 102 22.13 -13.56 14.53
C GLY A 102 21.20 -12.53 15.16
N LYS A 103 21.00 -11.36 14.53
CA LYS A 103 20.02 -10.36 14.99
C LYS A 103 18.61 -10.74 14.59
N GLN A 104 17.63 -10.10 15.23
CA GLN A 104 16.23 -10.28 14.91
C GLN A 104 15.72 -9.11 14.05
N ARG A 105 14.89 -9.44 13.05
CA ARG A 105 14.14 -8.43 12.29
C ARG A 105 12.72 -8.35 12.82
N PRO A 106 12.30 -7.19 13.37
CA PRO A 106 10.93 -7.00 13.79
C PRO A 106 10.01 -6.84 12.57
N LEU A 107 8.96 -7.65 12.51
CA LEU A 107 7.88 -7.49 11.54
C LEU A 107 6.63 -6.97 12.22
N GLY A 108 5.82 -6.17 11.49
CA GLY A 108 4.50 -5.73 11.93
C GLY A 108 3.43 -6.40 11.08
N ILE A 109 2.74 -7.39 11.62
CA ILE A 109 1.67 -8.10 10.92
C ILE A 109 0.38 -7.32 11.10
N ALA A 110 -0.10 -6.70 10.02
CA ALA A 110 -1.37 -5.97 10.00
C ALA A 110 -2.57 -6.92 10.12
N SER A 111 -3.72 -6.43 10.61
CA SER A 111 -4.99 -7.15 10.59
C SER A 111 -5.43 -7.42 9.14
N LEU A 112 -6.33 -8.38 8.96
CA LEU A 112 -6.77 -8.74 7.61
C LEU A 112 -7.49 -7.59 6.91
N GLU A 113 -8.36 -6.87 7.61
CA GLU A 113 -9.05 -5.71 7.04
C GLU A 113 -8.08 -4.58 6.67
N ASP A 114 -7.07 -4.34 7.49
CA ASP A 114 -6.03 -3.35 7.17
C ASP A 114 -5.27 -3.76 5.90
N LYS A 115 -4.89 -5.04 5.76
CA LYS A 115 -4.26 -5.55 4.53
C LYS A 115 -5.14 -5.35 3.30
N ILE A 116 -6.45 -5.62 3.40
CA ILE A 116 -7.41 -5.43 2.31
C ILE A 116 -7.42 -3.96 1.86
N VAL A 117 -7.56 -3.04 2.82
CA VAL A 117 -7.64 -1.61 2.50
C VAL A 117 -6.31 -1.07 2.00
N GLN A 118 -5.19 -1.47 2.61
CA GLN A 118 -3.84 -1.12 2.17
C GLN A 118 -3.59 -1.59 0.74
N TYR A 119 -3.89 -2.86 0.44
CA TYR A 119 -3.71 -3.40 -0.91
C TYR A 119 -4.55 -2.65 -1.96
N ALA A 120 -5.83 -2.39 -1.66
CA ALA A 120 -6.69 -1.61 -2.55
C ALA A 120 -6.15 -0.19 -2.77
N LEU A 121 -5.68 0.47 -1.69
CA LEU A 121 -5.11 1.82 -1.78
C LEU A 121 -3.79 1.81 -2.55
N VAL A 122 -2.91 0.83 -2.36
CA VAL A 122 -1.64 0.69 -3.12
C VAL A 122 -1.90 0.63 -4.62
N LYS A 123 -2.94 -0.07 -5.08
CA LYS A 123 -3.32 -0.10 -6.51
C LYS A 123 -3.69 1.30 -7.04
N ILE A 124 -4.37 2.10 -6.22
CA ILE A 124 -4.74 3.48 -6.57
C ILE A 124 -3.49 4.38 -6.59
N LEU A 125 -2.64 4.28 -5.57
CA LEU A 125 -1.41 5.07 -5.46
C LEU A 125 -0.43 4.73 -6.58
N ASN A 126 -0.28 3.45 -6.94
CA ASN A 126 0.56 3.03 -8.06
C ASN A 126 0.07 3.62 -9.40
N ALA A 127 -1.23 3.84 -9.58
CA ALA A 127 -1.73 4.50 -10.79
C ALA A 127 -1.24 5.96 -10.89
N VAL A 128 -0.93 6.61 -9.78
CA VAL A 128 -0.37 7.96 -9.74
C VAL A 128 1.16 7.93 -9.81
N TYR A 129 1.81 7.26 -8.84
CA TYR A 129 3.26 7.35 -8.61
C TYR A 129 4.11 6.59 -9.62
N GLU A 130 3.58 5.54 -10.26
CA GLU A 130 4.35 4.75 -11.23
C GLU A 130 4.89 5.60 -12.39
N ASN A 131 4.20 6.71 -12.71
CA ASN A 131 4.65 7.65 -13.73
C ASN A 131 5.71 8.65 -13.23
N ASP A 132 5.90 8.75 -11.92
CA ASP A 132 6.85 9.69 -11.31
C ASP A 132 8.19 9.01 -10.99
N PHE A 133 8.23 7.68 -10.90
CA PHE A 133 9.45 6.93 -10.65
C PHE A 133 10.42 7.00 -11.82
N MET A 134 11.69 7.19 -11.50
CA MET A 134 12.77 7.15 -12.50
C MET A 134 12.99 5.74 -13.03
N GLY A 135 13.52 5.63 -14.25
CA GLY A 135 13.72 4.35 -14.93
C GLY A 135 14.63 3.37 -14.18
N PHE A 136 15.55 3.87 -13.36
CA PHE A 136 16.49 3.09 -12.55
C PHE A 136 15.98 2.76 -11.13
N SER A 137 14.74 3.10 -10.79
CA SER A 137 14.11 2.68 -9.55
C SER A 137 13.41 1.33 -9.74
N TYR A 138 13.75 0.33 -8.96
CA TYR A 138 13.24 -1.05 -9.10
C TYR A 138 12.47 -1.56 -7.89
N GLY A 139 12.80 -1.09 -6.69
CA GLY A 139 12.24 -1.62 -5.44
C GLY A 139 10.72 -1.43 -5.31
N PHE A 140 10.01 -2.51 -4.97
CA PHE A 140 8.57 -2.53 -4.67
C PHE A 140 7.66 -1.96 -5.77
N ARG A 141 8.09 -1.97 -7.02
CA ARG A 141 7.31 -1.48 -8.16
C ARG A 141 6.67 -2.62 -8.94
N PRO A 142 5.42 -2.44 -9.45
CA PRO A 142 4.77 -3.43 -10.30
C PRO A 142 5.59 -3.71 -11.59
N GLY A 143 5.80 -4.99 -11.90
CA GLY A 143 6.53 -5.39 -13.10
C GLY A 143 8.03 -5.08 -13.08
N ARG A 144 8.60 -4.77 -11.92
CA ARG A 144 10.02 -4.59 -11.69
C ARG A 144 10.53 -5.61 -10.68
N SER A 145 11.69 -6.18 -10.92
CA SER A 145 12.31 -7.17 -10.06
C SER A 145 13.75 -6.80 -9.69
N GLN A 146 14.28 -7.49 -8.70
CA GLN A 146 15.71 -7.39 -8.36
C GLN A 146 16.62 -7.89 -9.50
N HIS A 147 16.17 -8.86 -10.31
CA HIS A 147 16.92 -9.33 -11.47
C HIS A 147 17.00 -8.25 -12.54
N ASP A 148 15.91 -7.53 -12.82
CA ASP A 148 15.94 -6.39 -13.76
C ASP A 148 16.94 -5.31 -13.30
N ALA A 149 17.06 -5.08 -12.00
CA ALA A 149 18.03 -4.13 -11.45
C ALA A 149 19.47 -4.62 -11.66
N LEU A 150 19.73 -5.91 -11.42
CA LEU A 150 21.05 -6.52 -11.64
C LEU A 150 21.43 -6.53 -13.12
N ASP A 151 20.50 -6.85 -14.01
CA ASP A 151 20.73 -6.85 -15.46
C ASP A 151 21.05 -5.44 -15.98
N ALA A 152 20.32 -4.43 -15.47
CA ALA A 152 20.60 -3.03 -15.81
C ALA A 152 21.98 -2.59 -15.31
N LEU A 153 22.37 -2.97 -14.09
CA LEU A 153 23.69 -2.70 -13.54
C LEU A 153 24.78 -3.39 -14.35
N ALA A 154 24.65 -4.68 -14.61
CA ALA A 154 25.60 -5.45 -15.41
C ALA A 154 25.79 -4.85 -16.81
N THR A 155 24.67 -4.49 -17.47
CA THR A 155 24.70 -3.82 -18.77
C THR A 155 25.46 -2.48 -18.72
N GLY A 156 25.21 -1.68 -17.67
CA GLY A 156 25.91 -0.41 -17.45
C GLY A 156 27.41 -0.60 -17.27
N LEU A 157 27.82 -1.55 -16.44
CA LEU A 157 29.24 -1.86 -16.19
C LEU A 157 29.98 -2.34 -17.43
N VAL A 158 29.34 -3.16 -18.28
CA VAL A 158 29.97 -3.70 -19.51
C VAL A 158 30.02 -2.67 -20.63
N ARG A 159 29.01 -1.80 -20.76
CA ARG A 159 28.89 -0.87 -21.89
C ARG A 159 29.54 0.50 -21.66
N THR A 160 29.88 0.82 -20.44
CA THR A 160 30.48 2.12 -20.08
C THR A 160 31.80 1.90 -19.33
N ASN A 161 32.76 2.82 -19.47
CA ASN A 161 34.03 2.74 -18.73
C ASN A 161 33.81 3.16 -17.27
N VAL A 162 33.25 2.24 -16.45
CA VAL A 162 33.05 2.46 -15.03
C VAL A 162 34.32 2.13 -14.27
N ASN A 163 34.89 3.11 -13.56
CA ASN A 163 36.08 2.92 -12.73
C ASN A 163 35.73 2.80 -11.24
N TRP A 164 34.57 3.29 -10.82
CA TRP A 164 34.16 3.32 -9.42
C TRP A 164 32.69 2.91 -9.28
N VAL A 165 32.42 2.11 -8.26
CA VAL A 165 31.05 1.74 -7.84
C VAL A 165 30.87 2.17 -6.41
N LEU A 166 29.85 3.00 -6.14
CA LEU A 166 29.42 3.34 -4.79
C LEU A 166 28.23 2.46 -4.42
N ASP A 167 28.38 1.64 -3.37
CA ASP A 167 27.28 0.94 -2.72
C ASP A 167 26.93 1.69 -1.43
N ALA A 168 25.67 2.12 -1.32
CA ALA A 168 25.18 2.89 -0.19
C ALA A 168 23.80 2.43 0.25
N ASP A 169 23.60 2.30 1.56
CA ASP A 169 22.31 1.94 2.19
C ASP A 169 21.96 2.90 3.31
N ILE A 170 20.65 3.11 3.52
CA ILE A 170 20.15 3.95 4.61
C ILE A 170 19.88 3.06 5.82
N SER A 171 20.69 3.23 6.87
CA SER A 171 20.54 2.49 8.11
C SER A 171 19.18 2.73 8.76
N GLN A 172 18.48 1.66 9.11
CA GLN A 172 17.20 1.69 9.84
C GLN A 172 16.12 2.56 9.17
N PHE A 173 16.11 2.64 7.84
CA PHE A 173 15.18 3.52 7.11
C PHE A 173 13.72 3.31 7.55
N PHE A 174 13.24 2.05 7.55
CA PHE A 174 11.86 1.75 7.92
C PHE A 174 11.54 2.01 9.41
N ASP A 175 12.53 1.94 10.27
CA ASP A 175 12.35 2.13 11.72
C ASP A 175 12.37 3.62 12.11
N ARG A 176 12.95 4.48 11.25
CA ARG A 176 13.18 5.91 11.56
C ARG A 176 12.54 6.89 10.57
N VAL A 177 11.74 6.43 9.63
CA VAL A 177 11.07 7.35 8.70
C VAL A 177 10.10 8.25 9.47
N SER A 178 10.30 9.58 9.35
CA SER A 178 9.41 10.56 9.98
C SER A 178 8.01 10.49 9.36
N HIS A 179 6.99 10.29 10.20
CA HIS A 179 5.58 10.29 9.75
C HIS A 179 5.20 11.64 9.13
N GLU A 180 5.70 12.74 9.66
CA GLU A 180 5.43 14.07 9.13
C GLU A 180 5.98 14.23 7.71
N TRP A 181 7.25 13.85 7.48
CA TRP A 181 7.85 13.91 6.15
C TRP A 181 7.19 12.95 5.17
N LEU A 182 6.86 11.74 5.60
CA LEU A 182 6.15 10.78 4.76
C LEU A 182 4.80 11.33 4.28
N ILE A 183 4.06 11.98 5.18
CA ILE A 183 2.79 12.63 4.84
C ILE A 183 3.03 13.81 3.89
N ARG A 184 4.02 14.67 4.15
CA ARG A 184 4.36 15.80 3.27
C ARG A 184 4.72 15.32 1.86
N PHE A 185 5.54 14.28 1.72
CA PHE A 185 5.88 13.70 0.43
C PHE A 185 4.65 13.11 -0.26
N THR A 186 3.79 12.42 0.48
CA THR A 186 2.54 11.90 -0.08
C THR A 186 1.64 13.04 -0.55
N GLU A 187 1.50 14.11 0.23
CA GLU A 187 0.68 15.28 -0.09
C GLU A 187 1.18 16.05 -1.31
N HIS A 188 2.43 15.84 -1.74
CA HIS A 188 2.93 16.43 -2.98
C HIS A 188 2.10 16.03 -4.20
N ARG A 189 1.63 14.78 -4.25
CA ARG A 189 0.81 14.25 -5.36
C ARG A 189 -0.63 13.94 -4.93
N ILE A 190 -0.86 13.63 -3.67
CA ILE A 190 -2.17 13.20 -3.16
C ILE A 190 -2.80 14.34 -2.35
N GLY A 191 -3.81 14.99 -2.93
CA GLY A 191 -4.59 16.04 -2.27
C GLY A 191 -5.89 15.56 -1.64
N ASP A 192 -6.23 14.26 -1.77
CA ASP A 192 -7.43 13.69 -1.14
C ASP A 192 -7.22 13.53 0.37
N ARG A 193 -7.86 14.41 1.15
CA ARG A 193 -7.73 14.42 2.61
C ARG A 193 -8.18 13.12 3.28
N ARG A 194 -9.08 12.35 2.65
CA ARG A 194 -9.55 11.07 3.20
C ARG A 194 -8.47 9.99 3.03
N VAL A 195 -7.77 9.99 1.89
CA VAL A 195 -6.60 9.12 1.66
C VAL A 195 -5.50 9.46 2.66
N ILE A 196 -5.13 10.73 2.81
CA ILE A 196 -4.11 11.16 3.78
C ILE A 196 -4.48 10.77 5.21
N ARG A 197 -5.75 10.96 5.60
CA ARG A 197 -6.24 10.54 6.93
C ARG A 197 -6.12 9.03 7.13
N LEU A 198 -6.39 8.25 6.09
CA LEU A 198 -6.28 6.79 6.15
C LEU A 198 -4.83 6.35 6.36
N ILE A 199 -3.88 6.94 5.64
CA ILE A 199 -2.45 6.69 5.83
C ILE A 199 -2.01 7.05 7.25
N ARG A 200 -2.43 8.22 7.76
CA ARG A 200 -2.13 8.64 9.14
C ARG A 200 -2.66 7.64 10.17
N LYS A 201 -3.87 7.09 9.97
CA LYS A 201 -4.43 6.07 10.87
C LYS A 201 -3.52 4.85 10.99
N TRP A 202 -2.93 4.37 9.89
CA TRP A 202 -2.00 3.23 9.93
C TRP A 202 -0.67 3.59 10.57
N LEU A 203 -0.13 4.77 10.30
CA LEU A 203 1.14 5.22 10.89
C LEU A 203 1.04 5.34 12.42
N THR A 204 -0.12 5.76 12.93
CA THR A 204 -0.37 5.98 14.37
C THR A 204 -1.08 4.82 15.07
N ALA A 205 -1.39 3.73 14.36
CA ALA A 205 -2.08 2.57 14.96
C ALA A 205 -1.26 1.88 16.07
N GLY A 206 0.05 2.06 16.03
CA GLY A 206 0.95 1.45 16.99
C GLY A 206 1.28 -0.01 16.68
N THR A 207 1.94 -0.65 17.60
CA THR A 207 2.28 -2.07 17.55
C THR A 207 1.79 -2.79 18.81
N SER A 208 1.45 -4.06 18.67
CA SER A 208 1.12 -4.94 19.78
C SER A 208 2.19 -6.02 19.89
N GLU A 209 2.81 -6.12 21.04
CA GLU A 209 3.82 -7.11 21.38
C GLU A 209 3.38 -7.84 22.66
N GLU A 210 3.20 -9.14 22.60
CA GLU A 210 2.72 -9.97 23.72
C GLU A 210 1.42 -9.44 24.37
N GLY A 211 0.53 -8.87 23.56
CA GLY A 211 -0.73 -8.28 24.00
C GLY A 211 -0.60 -6.85 24.56
N GLN A 212 0.61 -6.31 24.69
CA GLN A 212 0.82 -4.91 25.09
C GLN A 212 0.89 -3.99 23.89
N TRP A 213 0.09 -2.92 23.91
CA TRP A 213 0.13 -1.89 22.90
C TRP A 213 1.28 -0.91 23.15
N ARG A 214 1.98 -0.53 22.08
CA ARG A 214 3.00 0.51 22.07
C ARG A 214 2.71 1.53 20.99
N ALA A 215 2.80 2.80 21.31
CA ALA A 215 2.69 3.88 20.33
C ALA A 215 3.83 3.81 19.31
N THR A 216 3.55 4.27 18.08
CA THR A 216 4.56 4.43 17.02
C THR A 216 4.59 5.92 16.64
N GLU A 217 5.68 6.60 16.96
CA GLU A 217 5.88 8.03 16.67
C GLU A 217 6.65 8.24 15.36
N GLU A 218 7.47 7.28 14.98
CA GLU A 218 8.24 7.24 13.75
C GLU A 218 8.30 5.82 13.18
N GLY A 219 8.78 5.68 11.97
CA GLY A 219 8.94 4.40 11.30
C GLY A 219 7.64 3.84 10.72
N THR A 220 7.79 2.78 9.95
CA THR A 220 6.70 2.00 9.37
C THR A 220 6.92 0.53 9.63
N PRO A 221 5.85 -0.26 9.89
CA PRO A 221 6.01 -1.70 10.13
C PRO A 221 6.54 -2.39 8.86
N GLN A 222 7.62 -3.13 8.99
CA GLN A 222 8.11 -4.00 7.91
C GLN A 222 7.18 -5.21 7.79
N GLY A 223 6.86 -5.61 6.54
CA GLY A 223 6.01 -6.77 6.28
C GLY A 223 4.50 -6.48 6.25
N ALA A 224 4.10 -5.21 6.26
CA ALA A 224 2.78 -4.82 5.75
C ALA A 224 2.69 -5.17 4.26
N VAL A 225 1.51 -5.25 3.69
CA VAL A 225 1.15 -5.73 2.35
C VAL A 225 2.16 -5.43 1.26
#